data_5385223e405b00188cdf0457678f7263
#
_entry.id   5385223e405b00188cdf0457678f7263
#
_cell.length_a   1.000
_cell.length_b   1.000
_cell.length_c   1.000
_cell.angle_alpha   90.00
_cell.angle_beta   90.00
_cell.angle_gamma   90.00
#
_symmetry.space_group_name_H-M   'P 1'
#
loop_
_entity.id
_entity.type
_entity.pdbx_description
1 polymer ?
#
loop_
_entity_poly.entity_id
_entity_poly.type
_entity_poly.pdbx_seq_one_letter_code
_entity_poly.pdbx_strand_id
1 'polypeptide(L)'
;LIASLWIGLNLATAIVGPLGSVIHVAEKVRAGNLSQRVPEDLQLEEISRLGSAFNRMLDELARSREQLVQANTQIDQRREFTEAVLGGVSSGVVGLDRDGKVTLPNATARELLGKKDTDLIGQKLADVIPEFKGLLAITSQKKHRFGEEQIILQRENSHLILRARIVSEVIEGRVIGYVVTFDDVTSLLSAQRKAAWSDIARRIAHEIKNP
;
A
#
# COMPACT_ATOMS: atom_id res chain seq x y z
N LEU A 1 63.87 30.67 23.59
CA LEU A 1 63.47 29.28 23.88
C LEU A 1 62.16 29.22 24.69
N ILE A 2 62.04 29.93 25.87
CA ILE A 2 60.81 29.89 26.69
C ILE A 2 59.63 30.52 26.01
N ALA A 3 59.77 31.63 25.28
CA ALA A 3 58.72 32.30 24.55
C ALA A 3 58.19 31.46 23.39
N SER A 4 59.06 30.77 22.65
CA SER A 4 58.65 29.90 21.54
C SER A 4 57.89 28.63 22.04
N LEU A 5 58.31 28.10 23.20
CA LEU A 5 57.59 26.98 23.82
C LEU A 5 56.20 27.40 24.31
N TRP A 6 56.10 28.61 24.92
CA TRP A 6 54.81 29.15 25.39
C TRP A 6 53.84 29.46 24.24
N ILE A 7 54.34 30.03 23.14
CA ILE A 7 53.55 30.26 21.92
C ILE A 7 53.09 28.93 21.31
N GLY A 8 53.97 27.94 21.20
CA GLY A 8 53.64 26.61 20.71
C GLY A 8 52.59 25.91 21.56
N LEU A 9 52.68 26.00 22.88
CA LEU A 9 51.70 25.39 23.79
C LEU A 9 50.34 26.10 23.72
N ASN A 10 50.31 27.45 23.64
CA ASN A 10 49.05 28.19 23.44
C ASN A 10 48.40 27.89 22.10
N LEU A 11 49.18 27.81 21.02
CA LEU A 11 48.66 27.47 19.71
C LEU A 11 48.11 26.03 19.66
N ALA A 12 48.82 25.10 20.28
CA ALA A 12 48.38 23.71 20.40
C ALA A 12 47.05 23.58 21.17
N THR A 13 46.93 24.27 22.31
CA THR A 13 45.65 24.24 23.08
C THR A 13 44.52 24.97 22.40
N ALA A 14 44.80 26.05 21.65
CA ALA A 14 43.80 26.80 20.88
C ALA A 14 43.23 26.03 19.68
N ILE A 15 43.94 25.03 19.14
CA ILE A 15 43.52 24.25 17.99
C ILE A 15 43.07 22.84 18.42
N VAL A 16 43.81 22.14 19.25
CA VAL A 16 43.57 20.73 19.60
C VAL A 16 42.30 20.56 20.43
N GLY A 17 42.03 21.48 21.37
CA GLY A 17 40.84 21.43 22.21
C GLY A 17 39.53 21.52 21.40
N PRO A 18 39.31 22.56 20.59
CA PRO A 18 38.14 22.70 19.73
C PRO A 18 37.96 21.56 18.71
N LEU A 19 39.05 21.10 18.11
CA LEU A 19 39.00 19.99 17.15
C LEU A 19 38.54 18.69 17.85
N GLY A 20 39.00 18.46 19.09
CA GLY A 20 38.54 17.36 19.92
C GLY A 20 37.04 17.40 20.19
N SER A 21 36.46 18.60 20.39
CA SER A 21 35.01 18.78 20.55
C SER A 21 34.23 18.40 19.30
N VAL A 22 34.69 18.78 18.11
CA VAL A 22 34.08 18.41 16.85
C VAL A 22 34.11 16.89 16.65
N ILE A 23 35.25 16.25 16.93
CA ILE A 23 35.39 14.78 16.84
C ILE A 23 34.44 14.09 17.81
N HIS A 24 34.37 14.56 19.06
CA HIS A 24 33.47 13.97 20.06
C HIS A 24 32.01 14.08 19.66
N VAL A 25 31.57 15.25 19.14
CA VAL A 25 30.20 15.40 18.62
C VAL A 25 29.96 14.49 17.42
N ALA A 26 30.94 14.38 16.50
CA ALA A 26 30.83 13.48 15.35
C ALA A 26 30.67 12.00 15.75
N GLU A 27 31.36 11.56 16.80
CA GLU A 27 31.19 10.21 17.36
C GLU A 27 29.79 9.99 17.93
N LYS A 28 29.26 10.98 18.66
CA LYS A 28 27.89 10.93 19.18
C LYS A 28 26.83 10.88 18.05
N VAL A 29 27.06 11.67 17.00
CA VAL A 29 26.20 11.65 15.78
C VAL A 29 26.24 10.28 15.11
N ARG A 30 27.43 9.69 14.98
CA ARG A 30 27.58 8.32 14.46
C ARG A 30 26.80 7.28 15.29
N ALA A 31 26.74 7.49 16.61
CA ALA A 31 25.94 6.67 17.52
C ALA A 31 24.42 6.98 17.48
N GLY A 32 23.97 7.88 16.59
CA GLY A 32 22.56 8.23 16.39
C GLY A 32 22.06 9.43 17.20
N ASN A 33 22.92 10.07 18.00
CA ASN A 33 22.54 11.25 18.78
C ASN A 33 22.79 12.54 17.99
N LEU A 34 21.75 13.05 17.33
CA LEU A 34 21.79 14.29 16.56
C LEU A 34 21.52 15.56 17.38
N SER A 35 21.32 15.45 18.71
CA SER A 35 21.01 16.60 19.57
C SER A 35 22.25 17.33 20.08
N GLN A 36 23.41 16.71 19.99
CA GLN A 36 24.67 17.31 20.40
C GLN A 36 25.08 18.42 19.45
N ARG A 37 25.72 19.46 19.98
CA ARG A 37 26.24 20.60 19.22
C ARG A 37 27.68 20.87 19.60
N VAL A 38 28.42 21.35 18.60
CA VAL A 38 29.79 21.88 18.83
C VAL A 38 29.64 23.24 19.47
N PRO A 39 30.40 23.56 20.54
CA PRO A 39 30.42 24.91 21.13
C PRO A 39 30.79 25.97 20.08
N GLU A 40 30.05 27.09 20.05
CA GLU A 40 30.29 28.18 19.08
C GLU A 40 31.28 29.25 19.60
N ASP A 41 31.51 29.27 20.88
CA ASP A 41 32.44 30.22 21.53
C ASP A 41 33.88 29.66 21.55
N LEU A 42 34.50 29.65 20.36
CA LEU A 42 35.87 29.18 20.18
C LEU A 42 36.78 30.37 19.88
N GLN A 43 37.98 30.39 20.51
CA GLN A 43 38.91 31.50 20.45
C GLN A 43 39.44 31.86 19.03
N LEU A 44 39.33 30.94 18.07
CA LEU A 44 39.72 31.13 16.67
C LEU A 44 38.52 31.23 15.79
N GLU A 45 38.41 32.29 14.99
CA GLU A 45 37.28 32.57 14.09
C GLU A 45 37.03 31.42 13.08
N GLU A 46 38.10 30.86 12.55
CA GLU A 46 38.02 29.75 11.57
C GLU A 46 37.41 28.50 12.20
N ILE A 47 37.76 28.19 13.44
CA ILE A 47 37.25 27.03 14.16
C ILE A 47 35.77 27.26 14.59
N SER A 48 35.42 28.47 14.98
CA SER A 48 34.03 28.85 15.26
C SER A 48 33.16 28.72 14.01
N ARG A 49 33.66 29.18 12.85
CA ARG A 49 32.97 28.99 11.55
C ARG A 49 32.77 27.50 11.19
N LEU A 50 33.79 26.66 11.46
CA LEU A 50 33.68 25.22 11.26
C LEU A 50 32.61 24.62 12.21
N GLY A 51 32.58 24.97 13.47
CA GLY A 51 31.61 24.54 14.47
C GLY A 51 30.18 24.92 14.05
N SER A 52 29.98 26.18 13.62
CA SER A 52 28.67 26.65 13.13
C SER A 52 28.24 25.96 11.84
N ALA A 53 29.17 25.67 10.91
CA ALA A 53 28.87 24.92 9.69
C ALA A 53 28.46 23.47 10.03
N PHE A 54 29.19 22.85 10.96
CA PHE A 54 28.86 21.50 11.44
C PHE A 54 27.51 21.45 12.15
N ASN A 55 27.17 22.42 12.99
CA ASN A 55 25.89 22.51 13.67
C ASN A 55 24.74 22.67 12.65
N ARG A 56 24.90 23.50 11.60
CA ARG A 56 23.91 23.62 10.52
C ARG A 56 23.69 22.29 9.79
N MET A 57 24.76 21.56 9.49
CA MET A 57 24.65 20.22 8.91
C MET A 57 23.89 19.26 9.82
N LEU A 58 24.12 19.30 11.13
CA LEU A 58 23.37 18.48 12.09
C LEU A 58 21.89 18.84 12.14
N ASP A 59 21.55 20.14 12.07
CA ASP A 59 20.16 20.58 12.01
C ASP A 59 19.46 20.08 10.74
N GLU A 60 20.15 20.07 9.62
CA GLU A 60 19.63 19.56 8.36
C GLU A 60 19.44 18.04 8.38
N LEU A 61 20.40 17.31 8.93
CA LEU A 61 20.28 15.86 9.14
C LEU A 61 19.12 15.51 10.10
N ALA A 62 18.96 16.25 11.19
CA ALA A 62 17.87 16.04 12.13
C ALA A 62 16.50 16.26 11.47
N ARG A 63 16.35 17.37 10.72
CA ARG A 63 15.11 17.66 9.96
C ARG A 63 14.83 16.58 8.91
N SER A 64 15.84 16.19 8.14
CA SER A 64 15.69 15.15 7.12
C SER A 64 15.26 13.81 7.72
N ARG A 65 15.86 13.42 8.85
CA ARG A 65 15.48 12.22 9.58
C ARG A 65 14.03 12.27 10.07
N GLU A 66 13.63 13.42 10.62
CA GLU A 66 12.26 13.62 11.11
C GLU A 66 11.25 13.54 9.96
N GLN A 67 11.55 14.17 8.83
CA GLN A 67 10.71 14.06 7.61
C GLN A 67 10.59 12.62 7.10
N LEU A 68 11.68 11.86 7.12
CA LEU A 68 11.64 10.44 6.73
C LEU A 68 10.79 9.61 7.70
N VAL A 69 10.90 9.84 9.01
CA VAL A 69 10.07 9.15 10.01
C VAL A 69 8.59 9.50 9.81
N GLN A 70 8.27 10.78 9.62
CA GLN A 70 6.89 11.23 9.37
C GLN A 70 6.33 10.64 8.07
N ALA A 71 7.11 10.65 6.99
CA ALA A 71 6.70 10.06 5.71
C ALA A 71 6.45 8.54 5.84
N ASN A 72 7.31 7.82 6.55
CA ASN A 72 7.13 6.39 6.81
C ASN A 72 5.87 6.12 7.64
N THR A 73 5.66 6.87 8.72
CA THR A 73 4.45 6.75 9.55
C THR A 73 3.19 7.01 8.73
N GLN A 74 3.22 8.01 7.83
CA GLN A 74 2.10 8.32 6.96
C GLN A 74 1.81 7.21 5.93
N ILE A 75 2.87 6.58 5.39
CA ILE A 75 2.74 5.43 4.50
C ILE A 75 2.11 4.25 5.25
N ASP A 76 2.58 3.95 6.46
CA ASP A 76 2.05 2.86 7.28
C ASP A 76 0.58 3.09 7.64
N GLN A 77 0.21 4.29 8.10
CA GLN A 77 -1.18 4.65 8.38
C GLN A 77 -2.08 4.51 7.14
N ARG A 78 -1.58 4.94 5.98
CA ARG A 78 -2.32 4.83 4.72
C ARG A 78 -2.52 3.38 4.31
N ARG A 79 -1.50 2.55 4.53
CA ARG A 79 -1.58 1.11 4.29
C ARG A 79 -2.59 0.43 5.22
N GLU A 80 -2.51 0.67 6.53
CA GLU A 80 -3.46 0.14 7.51
C GLU A 80 -4.91 0.57 7.20
N PHE A 81 -5.10 1.85 6.85
CA PHE A 81 -6.42 2.35 6.44
C PHE A 81 -6.92 1.62 5.18
N THR A 82 -6.07 1.45 4.18
CA THR A 82 -6.45 0.75 2.94
C THR A 82 -6.79 -0.72 3.22
N GLU A 83 -6.01 -1.42 4.04
CA GLU A 83 -6.27 -2.79 4.44
C GLU A 83 -7.58 -2.91 5.24
N ALA A 84 -7.84 -1.98 6.17
CA ALA A 84 -9.09 -1.94 6.94
C ALA A 84 -10.32 -1.69 6.04
N VAL A 85 -10.22 -0.74 5.11
CA VAL A 85 -11.30 -0.46 4.15
C VAL A 85 -11.55 -1.67 3.25
N LEU A 86 -10.50 -2.24 2.67
CA LEU A 86 -10.62 -3.43 1.81
C LEU A 86 -11.12 -4.66 2.57
N GLY A 87 -10.76 -4.81 3.86
CA GLY A 87 -11.23 -5.88 4.73
C GLY A 87 -12.68 -5.73 5.18
N GLY A 88 -13.19 -4.48 5.26
CA GLY A 88 -14.57 -4.17 5.63
C GLY A 88 -15.57 -4.24 4.46
N VAL A 89 -15.09 -4.38 3.22
CA VAL A 89 -15.95 -4.49 2.03
C VAL A 89 -16.44 -5.93 1.91
N SER A 90 -17.77 -6.11 1.87
CA SER A 90 -18.41 -7.43 1.69
C SER A 90 -18.22 -8.03 0.29
N SER A 91 -17.75 -7.23 -0.67
CA SER A 91 -17.40 -7.67 -2.02
C SER A 91 -15.97 -8.22 -2.05
N GLY A 92 -15.73 -9.26 -2.83
CA GLY A 92 -14.38 -9.68 -3.20
C GLY A 92 -13.74 -8.60 -4.10
N VAL A 93 -12.50 -8.20 -3.77
CA VAL A 93 -11.70 -7.25 -4.56
C VAL A 93 -10.36 -7.88 -4.89
N VAL A 94 -9.99 -7.85 -6.17
CA VAL A 94 -8.70 -8.36 -6.66
C VAL A 94 -8.06 -7.33 -7.57
N GLY A 95 -6.87 -6.86 -7.20
CA GLY A 95 -6.00 -6.07 -8.07
C GLY A 95 -5.23 -6.98 -9.04
N LEU A 96 -5.11 -6.56 -10.28
CA LEU A 96 -4.36 -7.26 -11.32
C LEU A 96 -3.35 -6.32 -11.97
N ASP A 97 -2.21 -6.84 -12.36
CA ASP A 97 -1.27 -6.14 -13.24
C ASP A 97 -1.75 -6.13 -14.71
N ARG A 98 -0.93 -5.58 -15.62
CA ARG A 98 -1.24 -5.52 -17.06
C ARG A 98 -1.39 -6.89 -17.72
N ASP A 99 -0.71 -7.89 -17.18
CA ASP A 99 -0.70 -9.26 -17.70
C ASP A 99 -1.82 -10.13 -17.10
N GLY A 100 -2.66 -9.54 -16.23
CA GLY A 100 -3.76 -10.22 -15.54
C GLY A 100 -3.29 -11.06 -14.36
N LYS A 101 -2.07 -10.81 -13.83
CA LYS A 101 -1.59 -11.46 -12.61
C LYS A 101 -2.13 -10.75 -11.38
N VAL A 102 -2.52 -11.53 -10.40
CA VAL A 102 -3.04 -11.04 -9.13
C VAL A 102 -1.94 -10.32 -8.34
N THR A 103 -2.18 -9.07 -7.97
CA THR A 103 -1.28 -8.25 -7.16
C THR A 103 -1.77 -8.14 -5.72
N LEU A 104 -3.07 -7.97 -5.53
CA LEU A 104 -3.68 -7.75 -4.21
C LEU A 104 -5.10 -8.35 -4.16
N PRO A 105 -5.33 -9.47 -3.47
CA PRO A 105 -6.66 -9.96 -3.13
C PRO A 105 -7.06 -9.44 -1.74
N ASN A 106 -8.31 -8.98 -1.53
CA ASN A 106 -8.81 -8.70 -0.19
C ASN A 106 -9.27 -9.99 0.53
N ALA A 107 -9.60 -9.90 1.82
CA ALA A 107 -10.02 -11.05 2.63
C ALA A 107 -11.25 -11.74 2.04
N THR A 108 -12.27 -10.98 1.67
CA THR A 108 -13.52 -11.48 1.06
C THR A 108 -13.27 -12.20 -0.27
N ALA A 109 -12.32 -11.70 -1.09
CA ALA A 109 -11.96 -12.37 -2.35
C ALA A 109 -11.38 -13.75 -2.10
N ARG A 110 -10.48 -13.89 -1.11
CA ARG A 110 -9.90 -15.20 -0.74
C ARG A 110 -10.98 -16.18 -0.29
N GLU A 111 -11.89 -15.70 0.53
CA GLU A 111 -12.99 -16.50 1.07
C GLU A 111 -13.98 -16.94 -0.03
N LEU A 112 -14.43 -16.02 -0.87
CA LEU A 112 -15.33 -16.30 -1.99
C LEU A 112 -14.70 -17.18 -3.07
N LEU A 113 -13.39 -17.05 -3.32
CA LEU A 113 -12.67 -17.89 -4.28
C LEU A 113 -12.20 -19.22 -3.67
N GLY A 114 -12.17 -19.33 -2.34
CA GLY A 114 -11.69 -20.53 -1.63
C GLY A 114 -10.18 -20.75 -1.84
N LYS A 115 -9.40 -19.68 -1.98
CA LYS A 115 -7.97 -19.70 -2.28
C LYS A 115 -7.17 -18.91 -1.24
N LYS A 116 -5.91 -19.31 -1.00
CA LYS A 116 -4.97 -18.57 -0.15
C LYS A 116 -4.17 -17.57 -0.97
N ASP A 117 -3.51 -16.62 -0.30
CA ASP A 117 -2.63 -15.64 -0.95
C ASP A 117 -1.52 -16.31 -1.76
N THR A 118 -0.93 -17.38 -1.25
CA THR A 118 0.11 -18.16 -1.93
C THR A 118 -0.33 -18.75 -3.27
N ASP A 119 -1.63 -18.99 -3.43
CA ASP A 119 -2.21 -19.60 -4.63
C ASP A 119 -2.68 -18.56 -5.65
N LEU A 120 -2.84 -17.31 -5.20
CA LEU A 120 -3.37 -16.20 -6.01
C LEU A 120 -2.29 -15.24 -6.45
N ILE A 121 -1.47 -14.73 -5.52
CA ILE A 121 -0.54 -13.62 -5.78
C ILE A 121 0.53 -14.04 -6.79
N GLY A 122 0.70 -13.21 -7.83
CA GLY A 122 1.65 -13.43 -8.92
C GLY A 122 1.18 -14.41 -9.98
N GLN A 123 0.05 -15.13 -9.78
CA GLN A 123 -0.55 -16.02 -10.76
C GLN A 123 -1.56 -15.25 -11.62
N LYS A 124 -1.78 -15.70 -12.87
CA LYS A 124 -2.83 -15.13 -13.70
C LYS A 124 -4.20 -15.55 -13.16
N LEU A 125 -5.10 -14.60 -12.94
CA LEU A 125 -6.43 -14.89 -12.41
C LEU A 125 -7.18 -15.91 -13.30
N ALA A 126 -7.05 -15.80 -14.63
CA ALA A 126 -7.65 -16.72 -15.58
C ALA A 126 -7.11 -18.17 -15.52
N ASP A 127 -5.90 -18.38 -15.00
CA ASP A 127 -5.32 -19.70 -14.86
C ASP A 127 -5.73 -20.36 -13.54
N VAL A 128 -5.84 -19.55 -12.48
CA VAL A 128 -6.27 -20.02 -11.15
C VAL A 128 -7.78 -20.23 -11.07
N ILE A 129 -8.55 -19.34 -11.71
CA ILE A 129 -10.02 -19.35 -11.75
C ILE A 129 -10.44 -19.14 -13.21
N PRO A 130 -10.56 -20.23 -14.00
CA PRO A 130 -10.84 -20.15 -15.44
C PRO A 130 -12.14 -19.44 -15.79
N GLU A 131 -13.10 -19.41 -14.88
CA GLU A 131 -14.41 -18.78 -15.04
C GLU A 131 -14.31 -17.25 -15.23
N PHE A 132 -13.20 -16.61 -14.82
CA PHE A 132 -12.97 -15.19 -15.06
C PHE A 132 -12.39 -14.87 -16.45
N LYS A 133 -12.12 -15.86 -17.30
CA LYS A 133 -11.56 -15.63 -18.65
C LYS A 133 -12.45 -14.73 -19.51
N GLY A 134 -13.77 -14.94 -19.45
CA GLY A 134 -14.74 -14.13 -20.20
C GLY A 134 -14.63 -12.65 -19.81
N LEU A 135 -14.71 -12.37 -18.51
CA LEU A 135 -14.63 -11.02 -17.97
C LEU A 135 -13.32 -10.30 -18.34
N LEU A 136 -12.18 -11.01 -18.27
CA LEU A 136 -10.89 -10.46 -18.65
C LEU A 136 -10.77 -10.17 -20.14
N ALA A 137 -11.40 -10.97 -20.98
CA ALA A 137 -11.43 -10.77 -22.44
C ALA A 137 -12.17 -9.48 -22.84
N ILE A 138 -13.18 -9.05 -22.08
CA ILE A 138 -13.96 -7.83 -22.34
C ILE A 138 -13.03 -6.59 -22.29
N THR A 139 -12.11 -6.52 -21.33
CA THR A 139 -11.21 -5.37 -21.15
C THR A 139 -10.02 -5.38 -22.11
N SER A 140 -9.66 -6.54 -22.66
CA SER A 140 -8.60 -6.65 -23.68
C SER A 140 -8.98 -5.98 -25.00
N GLN A 141 -10.28 -5.80 -25.27
CA GLN A 141 -10.75 -5.02 -26.40
C GLN A 141 -10.66 -3.54 -26.09
N LYS A 142 -9.77 -2.81 -26.77
CA LYS A 142 -9.35 -1.39 -26.58
C LYS A 142 -10.49 -0.35 -26.40
N LYS A 143 -11.76 -0.71 -26.48
CA LYS A 143 -12.93 0.18 -26.38
C LYS A 143 -13.62 0.20 -25.01
N HIS A 144 -13.39 -0.77 -24.13
CA HIS A 144 -14.16 -0.90 -22.90
C HIS A 144 -13.25 -0.72 -21.67
N ARG A 145 -13.44 0.37 -20.93
CA ARG A 145 -12.76 0.61 -19.64
C ARG A 145 -13.37 -0.20 -18.49
N PHE A 146 -14.46 -0.88 -18.75
CA PHE A 146 -15.30 -1.55 -17.77
C PHE A 146 -16.00 -2.75 -18.40
N GLY A 147 -16.10 -3.84 -17.66
CA GLY A 147 -16.84 -5.03 -18.01
C GLY A 147 -17.59 -5.57 -16.80
N GLU A 148 -18.75 -6.19 -17.05
CA GLU A 148 -19.55 -6.87 -16.01
C GLU A 148 -20.03 -8.20 -16.57
N GLU A 149 -19.94 -9.26 -15.74
CA GLU A 149 -20.35 -10.61 -16.10
C GLU A 149 -20.84 -11.38 -14.87
N GLN A 150 -21.75 -12.31 -15.06
CA GLN A 150 -22.19 -13.22 -14.04
C GLN A 150 -21.38 -14.51 -14.13
N ILE A 151 -20.65 -14.83 -13.07
CA ILE A 151 -19.74 -15.98 -13.01
C ILE A 151 -20.32 -17.01 -12.06
N ILE A 152 -20.35 -18.28 -12.50
CA ILE A 152 -20.81 -19.40 -11.68
C ILE A 152 -19.61 -20.24 -11.30
N LEU A 153 -19.27 -20.22 -10.00
CA LEU A 153 -18.24 -21.08 -9.44
C LEU A 153 -18.87 -22.37 -8.92
N GLN A 154 -18.39 -23.51 -9.43
CA GLN A 154 -18.80 -24.82 -8.91
C GLN A 154 -17.95 -25.18 -7.66
N ARG A 155 -18.62 -25.60 -6.60
CA ARG A 155 -18.03 -26.20 -5.40
C ARG A 155 -18.58 -27.61 -5.22
N GLU A 156 -17.90 -28.43 -4.41
CA GLU A 156 -18.23 -29.85 -4.23
C GLU A 156 -19.71 -30.13 -3.97
N ASN A 157 -20.45 -29.27 -3.23
CA ASN A 157 -21.86 -29.47 -2.89
C ASN A 157 -22.76 -28.25 -3.18
N SER A 158 -22.25 -27.21 -3.81
CA SER A 158 -22.99 -25.98 -4.08
C SER A 158 -22.40 -25.23 -5.27
N HIS A 159 -23.20 -24.35 -5.83
CA HIS A 159 -22.72 -23.37 -6.81
C HIS A 159 -22.85 -21.97 -6.21
N LEU A 160 -21.83 -21.17 -6.45
CA LEU A 160 -21.77 -19.77 -6.05
C LEU A 160 -21.97 -18.91 -7.29
N ILE A 161 -22.94 -18.00 -7.26
CA ILE A 161 -23.19 -17.07 -8.38
C ILE A 161 -22.60 -15.72 -8.00
N LEU A 162 -21.53 -15.33 -8.68
CA LEU A 162 -20.86 -14.05 -8.50
C LEU A 162 -21.29 -13.07 -9.57
N ARG A 163 -21.65 -11.85 -9.17
CA ARG A 163 -21.74 -10.71 -10.09
C ARG A 163 -20.38 -10.03 -10.08
N ALA A 164 -19.61 -10.22 -11.14
CA ALA A 164 -18.25 -9.73 -11.26
C ALA A 164 -18.16 -8.53 -12.18
N ARG A 165 -17.34 -7.57 -11.82
CA ARG A 165 -17.04 -6.34 -12.55
C ARG A 165 -15.54 -6.14 -12.64
N ILE A 166 -15.06 -5.71 -13.80
CA ILE A 166 -13.66 -5.34 -14.02
C ILE A 166 -13.55 -3.89 -14.49
N VAL A 167 -12.58 -3.18 -13.95
CA VAL A 167 -12.28 -1.78 -14.30
C VAL A 167 -10.79 -1.67 -14.60
N SER A 168 -10.45 -0.98 -15.69
CA SER A 168 -9.04 -0.69 -16.01
C SER A 168 -8.51 0.45 -15.16
N GLU A 169 -7.37 0.26 -14.55
CA GLU A 169 -6.60 1.31 -13.86
C GLU A 169 -5.72 2.03 -14.90
N VAL A 170 -5.93 3.34 -15.03
CA VAL A 170 -5.25 4.16 -16.05
C VAL A 170 -4.50 5.31 -15.40
N ILE A 171 -3.18 5.38 -15.64
CA ILE A 171 -2.34 6.53 -15.25
C ILE A 171 -1.74 7.12 -16.53
N GLU A 172 -1.86 8.45 -16.69
CA GLU A 172 -1.36 9.20 -17.86
C GLU A 172 -1.77 8.60 -19.21
N GLY A 173 -3.02 8.10 -19.29
CA GLY A 173 -3.57 7.50 -20.51
C GLY A 173 -3.07 6.07 -20.83
N ARG A 174 -2.28 5.47 -19.94
CA ARG A 174 -1.78 4.09 -20.07
C ARG A 174 -2.45 3.19 -19.03
N VAL A 175 -2.93 2.04 -19.48
CA VAL A 175 -3.42 1.01 -18.55
C VAL A 175 -2.24 0.47 -17.77
N ILE A 176 -2.30 0.56 -16.44
CA ILE A 176 -1.27 0.04 -15.54
C ILE A 176 -1.70 -1.27 -14.87
N GLY A 177 -3.01 -1.55 -14.84
CA GLY A 177 -3.57 -2.75 -14.26
C GLY A 177 -5.09 -2.77 -14.37
N TYR A 178 -5.70 -3.68 -13.62
CA TYR A 178 -7.15 -3.83 -13.55
C TYR A 178 -7.57 -4.07 -12.10
N VAL A 179 -8.79 -3.66 -11.77
CA VAL A 179 -9.43 -4.01 -10.50
C VAL A 179 -10.66 -4.85 -10.83
N VAL A 180 -10.73 -6.04 -10.27
CA VAL A 180 -11.89 -6.94 -10.35
C VAL A 180 -12.61 -6.91 -9.01
N THR A 181 -13.91 -6.62 -9.04
CA THR A 181 -14.78 -6.70 -7.86
C THR A 181 -15.88 -7.73 -8.13
N PHE A 182 -16.30 -8.46 -7.13
CA PHE A 182 -17.39 -9.45 -7.27
C PHE A 182 -18.15 -9.65 -5.97
N ASP A 183 -19.47 -9.81 -6.12
CA ASP A 183 -20.43 -10.01 -5.05
C ASP A 183 -21.09 -11.39 -5.17
N ASP A 184 -21.29 -12.07 -4.03
CA ASP A 184 -22.15 -13.24 -3.99
C ASP A 184 -23.62 -12.83 -4.07
N VAL A 185 -24.25 -13.17 -5.19
CA VAL A 185 -25.69 -12.90 -5.44
C VAL A 185 -26.53 -14.16 -5.40
N THR A 186 -26.00 -15.29 -4.92
CA THR A 186 -26.67 -16.60 -4.91
C THR A 186 -27.99 -16.58 -4.13
N SER A 187 -27.95 -16.05 -2.91
CA SER A 187 -29.13 -15.94 -2.05
C SER A 187 -30.18 -14.97 -2.64
N LEU A 188 -29.73 -13.84 -3.18
CA LEU A 188 -30.60 -12.85 -3.83
C LEU A 188 -31.34 -13.45 -5.00
N LEU A 189 -30.63 -14.10 -5.91
CA LEU A 189 -31.22 -14.72 -7.09
C LEU A 189 -32.15 -15.90 -6.72
N SER A 190 -31.82 -16.67 -5.69
CA SER A 190 -32.67 -17.74 -5.21
C SER A 190 -33.96 -17.21 -4.60
N ALA A 191 -33.90 -16.12 -3.84
CA ALA A 191 -35.08 -15.45 -3.28
C ALA A 191 -35.98 -14.87 -4.38
N GLN A 192 -35.40 -14.21 -5.39
CA GLN A 192 -36.14 -13.68 -6.52
C GLN A 192 -36.86 -14.79 -7.32
N ARG A 193 -36.19 -15.91 -7.58
CA ARG A 193 -36.83 -17.07 -8.23
C ARG A 193 -37.99 -17.62 -7.42
N LYS A 194 -37.82 -17.80 -6.08
CA LYS A 194 -38.88 -18.27 -5.19
C LYS A 194 -40.09 -17.32 -5.21
N ALA A 195 -39.89 -16.01 -5.18
CA ALA A 195 -40.95 -15.01 -5.25
C ALA A 195 -41.71 -15.11 -6.60
N ALA A 196 -40.99 -15.14 -7.69
CA ALA A 196 -41.59 -15.29 -9.03
C ALA A 196 -42.42 -16.59 -9.15
N TRP A 197 -41.91 -17.71 -8.67
CA TRP A 197 -42.65 -18.96 -8.63
C TRP A 197 -43.91 -18.90 -7.75
N SER A 198 -43.85 -18.23 -6.61
CA SER A 198 -45.03 -18.05 -5.73
C SER A 198 -46.13 -17.27 -6.41
N ASP A 199 -45.79 -16.22 -7.16
CA ASP A 199 -46.78 -15.42 -7.91
C ASP A 199 -47.41 -16.20 -9.06
N ILE A 200 -46.62 -16.99 -9.81
CA ILE A 200 -47.12 -17.88 -10.89
C ILE A 200 -48.04 -18.94 -10.29
N ALA A 201 -47.62 -19.61 -9.21
CA ALA A 201 -48.43 -20.64 -8.53
C ALA A 201 -49.76 -20.09 -8.05
N ARG A 202 -49.74 -18.85 -7.46
CA ARG A 202 -50.97 -18.17 -7.02
C ARG A 202 -51.90 -17.86 -8.15
N ARG A 203 -51.38 -17.39 -9.33
CA ARG A 203 -52.18 -17.11 -10.52
C ARG A 203 -52.80 -18.38 -11.09
N ILE A 204 -52.01 -19.45 -11.22
CA ILE A 204 -52.50 -20.76 -11.68
C ILE A 204 -53.58 -21.30 -10.75
N ALA A 205 -53.39 -21.22 -9.41
CA ALA A 205 -54.39 -21.66 -8.47
C ALA A 205 -55.71 -20.87 -8.58
N HIS A 206 -55.64 -19.56 -8.86
CA HIS A 206 -56.84 -18.73 -9.10
C HIS A 206 -57.55 -19.10 -10.41
N GLU A 207 -56.84 -19.37 -11.51
CA GLU A 207 -57.42 -19.78 -12.79
C GLU A 207 -58.06 -21.17 -12.73
N ILE A 208 -57.47 -22.10 -11.95
CA ILE A 208 -58.08 -23.44 -11.77
C ILE A 208 -59.30 -23.39 -10.88
N LYS A 209 -59.36 -22.47 -9.89
CA LYS A 209 -60.46 -22.36 -8.95
C LYS A 209 -61.68 -21.61 -9.51
N ASN A 210 -61.55 -20.93 -10.65
CA ASN A 210 -62.59 -20.15 -11.30
C ASN A 210 -62.71 -20.62 -12.77
N PRO A 211 -63.46 -21.74 -13.05
CA PRO A 211 -63.75 -22.18 -14.43
C PRO A 211 -64.70 -21.22 -15.15
#